data_13d19a56bc0e38eeccff2fb3191cf9c7
#
_entry.id   13d19a56bc0e38eeccff2fb3191cf9c7
#
_cell.length_a   1.000
_cell.length_b   1.000
_cell.length_c   1.000
_cell.angle_alpha   90.00
_cell.angle_beta   90.00
_cell.angle_gamma   90.00
#
_symmetry.space_group_name_H-M   'P 1'
#
loop_
_entity.id
_entity.type
_entity.pdbx_description
1 polymer ?
#
loop_
_entity_poly.entity_id
_entity_poly.type
_entity_poly.pdbx_seq_one_letter_code
_entity_poly.pdbx_strand_id
1 'polypeptide(L)'
;MSEHVQPLDAVRSTDASPDTRKVIFASSLGTVFEWYDFFLYGALAAVISKQFFAGVNDTTAFIFALMAFAAGFIVRPFGALVFGRLGDMIGRKYTFLATIILMGVATFAVGLLPTYASIGIAAPIILVVLRMLQGLALGGEYGGAATYVAEHAPIGKRGFHTSWIQSTATLGLLLSLLVVLGCRYFTGDQFEVWGWRIPFLLSIVLLGISTWIRLSLHESPAYLKMKEQGKASKAPIRESFGKWENLKVVLIALFSINAGQAVTFYAAQFYVLFFLTQFLKMDPAVANSLLIISVVIGAPFFIIFGWLSDKVGRKPVLMLGLLLATALYFPIFKSLAHYANPAIDRASQQAPITVVADPATCTFQFDPVGKAKFDSPCDKVKTFLVKQGLPYSSVAAPAGSTVQVSVGDVKLDGFDEAALRGAITLAGYPQQADMQQINKPMIVALIVGLIIISAMCYGPLAALMVELFPTRIRYTSMSLPYHIGNGWFGGFLPTVSFALVVYTGDIFYGLWYPVLITGVSLVVGMICLRETKNIDLDKN
;
A
#
# COMPACT_ATOMS: atom_id res chain seq x y z
N MET A 1 0.94 64.80 -10.01
CA MET A 1 0.04 63.70 -9.62
C MET A 1 0.91 62.47 -9.38
N SER A 2 1.22 62.23 -8.13
CA SER A 2 2.06 61.12 -7.70
C SER A 2 1.14 59.92 -7.39
N GLU A 3 1.16 58.90 -8.24
CA GLU A 3 0.52 57.62 -7.94
C GLU A 3 1.28 56.93 -6.80
N HIS A 4 0.59 56.73 -5.67
CA HIS A 4 1.04 55.91 -4.58
C HIS A 4 1.04 54.44 -5.05
N VAL A 5 2.22 53.94 -5.39
CA VAL A 5 2.47 52.50 -5.47
C VAL A 5 2.45 51.97 -4.03
N GLN A 6 1.38 51.30 -3.63
CA GLN A 6 1.34 50.54 -2.38
C GLN A 6 2.38 49.39 -2.44
N PRO A 7 3.16 49.17 -1.39
CA PRO A 7 4.11 48.06 -1.37
C PRO A 7 3.37 46.74 -1.35
N LEU A 8 3.73 45.84 -2.25
CA LEU A 8 3.23 44.48 -2.43
C LEU A 8 3.55 43.50 -1.26
N ASP A 9 4.07 44.01 -0.16
CA ASP A 9 4.54 43.23 0.98
C ASP A 9 3.54 43.01 2.12
N ALA A 10 2.34 43.52 1.99
CA ALA A 10 1.37 43.51 3.07
C ALA A 10 0.11 42.69 2.77
N VAL A 11 0.18 41.41 2.47
CA VAL A 11 -0.89 40.44 2.79
C VAL A 11 -0.38 39.00 2.53
N ARG A 12 0.54 38.50 3.32
CA ARG A 12 0.63 37.07 3.57
C ARG A 12 0.10 36.81 4.98
N SER A 13 -1.22 36.72 5.10
CA SER A 13 -1.88 36.37 6.37
C SER A 13 -1.37 35.02 6.87
N THR A 14 -1.05 34.95 8.15
CA THR A 14 -0.64 33.73 8.87
C THR A 14 -1.75 32.68 8.97
N ASP A 15 -2.96 33.01 8.56
CA ASP A 15 -4.12 32.12 8.54
C ASP A 15 -4.53 31.75 7.11
N ALA A 16 -4.91 30.49 6.92
CA ALA A 16 -5.43 30.01 5.65
C ALA A 16 -6.72 30.79 5.29
N SER A 17 -6.75 31.39 4.10
CA SER A 17 -7.96 32.04 3.59
C SER A 17 -9.12 31.03 3.49
N PRO A 18 -10.39 31.48 3.50
CA PRO A 18 -11.53 30.60 3.25
C PRO A 18 -11.39 29.76 1.97
N ASP A 19 -10.77 30.31 0.94
CA ASP A 19 -10.49 29.61 -0.32
C ASP A 19 -9.46 28.48 -0.15
N THR A 20 -8.42 28.67 0.66
CA THR A 20 -7.45 27.60 0.95
C THR A 20 -8.10 26.40 1.64
N ARG A 21 -9.01 26.64 2.60
CA ARG A 21 -9.75 25.56 3.28
C ARG A 21 -10.64 24.79 2.31
N LYS A 22 -11.36 25.47 1.42
CA LYS A 22 -12.17 24.83 0.37
C LYS A 22 -11.32 24.00 -0.58
N VAL A 23 -10.18 24.52 -1.00
CA VAL A 23 -9.23 23.83 -1.89
C VAL A 23 -8.72 22.53 -1.24
N ILE A 24 -8.30 22.58 0.03
CA ILE A 24 -7.82 21.39 0.77
C ILE A 24 -8.92 20.35 0.88
N PHE A 25 -10.12 20.77 1.32
CA PHE A 25 -11.26 19.85 1.48
C PHE A 25 -11.64 19.22 0.14
N ALA A 26 -11.79 20.01 -0.91
CA ALA A 26 -12.17 19.55 -2.23
C ALA A 26 -11.13 18.57 -2.83
N SER A 27 -9.84 18.91 -2.73
CA SER A 27 -8.75 18.05 -3.19
C SER A 27 -8.70 16.75 -2.38
N SER A 28 -8.80 16.83 -1.04
CA SER A 28 -8.74 15.65 -0.17
C SER A 28 -9.93 14.72 -0.40
N LEU A 29 -11.16 15.25 -0.51
CA LEU A 29 -12.35 14.42 -0.72
C LEU A 29 -12.30 13.67 -2.06
N GLY A 30 -11.86 14.33 -3.13
CA GLY A 30 -11.66 13.67 -4.43
C GLY A 30 -10.65 12.53 -4.33
N THR A 31 -9.53 12.76 -3.66
CA THR A 31 -8.48 11.75 -3.47
C THR A 31 -8.95 10.57 -2.58
N VAL A 32 -9.86 10.78 -1.61
CA VAL A 32 -10.49 9.66 -0.86
C VAL A 32 -11.22 8.71 -1.80
N PHE A 33 -12.00 9.25 -2.76
CA PHE A 33 -12.76 8.41 -3.71
C PHE A 33 -11.85 7.62 -4.64
N GLU A 34 -10.73 8.18 -5.07
CA GLU A 34 -9.74 7.50 -5.91
C GLU A 34 -9.03 6.38 -5.16
N TRP A 35 -8.69 6.60 -3.88
CA TRP A 35 -8.15 5.54 -3.03
C TRP A 35 -9.19 4.46 -2.72
N TYR A 36 -10.46 4.83 -2.54
CA TYR A 36 -11.57 3.87 -2.47
C TYR A 36 -11.59 2.95 -3.69
N ASP A 37 -11.63 3.53 -4.89
CA ASP A 37 -11.67 2.78 -6.15
C ASP A 37 -10.48 1.83 -6.30
N PHE A 38 -9.32 2.27 -5.88
CA PHE A 38 -8.11 1.45 -5.97
C PHE A 38 -8.09 0.30 -4.95
N PHE A 39 -8.42 0.58 -3.69
CA PHE A 39 -8.36 -0.41 -2.61
C PHE A 39 -9.53 -1.39 -2.60
N LEU A 40 -10.62 -1.04 -3.24
CA LEU A 40 -11.79 -1.90 -3.36
C LEU A 40 -11.45 -3.29 -3.92
N TYR A 41 -10.56 -3.34 -4.90
CA TYR A 41 -10.07 -4.60 -5.44
C TYR A 41 -9.36 -5.46 -4.38
N GLY A 42 -8.47 -4.84 -3.62
CA GLY A 42 -7.75 -5.54 -2.54
C GLY A 42 -8.70 -6.09 -1.46
N ALA A 43 -9.70 -5.30 -1.07
CA ALA A 43 -10.72 -5.71 -0.11
C ALA A 43 -11.58 -6.88 -0.60
N LEU A 44 -11.71 -7.04 -1.92
CA LEU A 44 -12.50 -8.10 -2.57
C LEU A 44 -11.63 -9.20 -3.22
N ALA A 45 -10.32 -9.24 -2.99
CA ALA A 45 -9.39 -10.15 -3.67
C ALA A 45 -9.82 -11.62 -3.61
N ALA A 46 -10.35 -12.09 -2.47
CA ALA A 46 -10.84 -13.45 -2.31
C ALA A 46 -12.08 -13.75 -3.18
N VAL A 47 -13.00 -12.80 -3.33
CA VAL A 47 -14.18 -12.94 -4.20
C VAL A 47 -13.75 -12.89 -5.67
N ILE A 48 -12.86 -11.95 -6.01
CA ILE A 48 -12.32 -11.80 -7.36
C ILE A 48 -11.58 -13.06 -7.80
N SER A 49 -10.83 -13.71 -6.92
CA SER A 49 -10.15 -14.96 -7.25
C SER A 49 -11.13 -16.05 -7.69
N LYS A 50 -12.23 -16.21 -6.98
CA LYS A 50 -13.29 -17.19 -7.32
C LYS A 50 -14.02 -16.84 -8.61
N GLN A 51 -14.28 -15.55 -8.85
CA GLN A 51 -15.10 -15.10 -9.98
C GLN A 51 -14.34 -15.04 -11.31
N PHE A 52 -13.04 -14.71 -11.27
CA PHE A 52 -12.27 -14.43 -12.49
C PHE A 52 -11.17 -15.46 -12.76
N PHE A 53 -10.77 -16.25 -11.77
CA PHE A 53 -9.68 -17.22 -11.90
C PHE A 53 -10.11 -18.67 -11.58
N ALA A 54 -11.39 -18.97 -11.77
CA ALA A 54 -11.98 -20.29 -11.45
C ALA A 54 -11.44 -21.47 -12.29
N GLY A 55 -10.63 -21.22 -13.33
CA GLY A 55 -10.03 -22.27 -14.18
C GLY A 55 -8.80 -22.95 -13.58
N VAL A 56 -8.36 -22.59 -12.37
CA VAL A 56 -7.19 -23.12 -11.66
C VAL A 56 -7.54 -23.43 -10.21
N ASN A 57 -6.64 -24.10 -9.48
CA ASN A 57 -6.87 -24.36 -8.06
C ASN A 57 -6.94 -23.07 -7.23
N ASP A 58 -7.63 -23.11 -6.08
CA ASP A 58 -7.94 -21.94 -5.25
C ASP A 58 -6.70 -21.12 -4.85
N THR A 59 -5.58 -21.78 -4.54
CA THR A 59 -4.33 -21.10 -4.18
C THR A 59 -3.76 -20.31 -5.36
N THR A 60 -3.72 -20.94 -6.53
CA THR A 60 -3.26 -20.29 -7.78
C THR A 60 -4.21 -19.18 -8.19
N ALA A 61 -5.53 -19.38 -8.04
CA ALA A 61 -6.54 -18.36 -8.31
C ALA A 61 -6.34 -17.12 -7.42
N PHE A 62 -6.04 -17.31 -6.13
CA PHE A 62 -5.75 -16.22 -5.22
C PHE A 62 -4.45 -15.50 -5.56
N ILE A 63 -3.39 -16.25 -5.89
CA ILE A 63 -2.13 -15.67 -6.38
C ILE A 63 -2.37 -14.83 -7.64
N PHE A 64 -3.15 -15.31 -8.59
CA PHE A 64 -3.49 -14.54 -9.81
C PHE A 64 -4.31 -13.29 -9.50
N ALA A 65 -5.21 -13.35 -8.53
CA ALA A 65 -5.93 -12.16 -8.08
C ALA A 65 -4.96 -11.13 -7.46
N LEU A 66 -4.00 -11.56 -6.64
CA LEU A 66 -2.95 -10.68 -6.09
C LEU A 66 -2.03 -10.14 -7.20
N MET A 67 -1.69 -10.92 -8.21
CA MET A 67 -0.91 -10.46 -9.36
C MET A 67 -1.68 -9.44 -10.20
N ALA A 68 -2.98 -9.62 -10.39
CA ALA A 68 -3.82 -8.62 -11.06
C ALA A 68 -3.89 -7.31 -10.24
N PHE A 69 -3.90 -7.39 -8.91
CA PHE A 69 -3.72 -6.22 -8.04
C PHE A 69 -2.35 -5.57 -8.26
N ALA A 70 -1.28 -6.37 -8.28
CA ALA A 70 0.08 -5.90 -8.52
C ALA A 70 0.26 -5.27 -9.92
N ALA A 71 -0.48 -5.73 -10.94
CA ALA A 71 -0.42 -5.16 -12.29
C ALA A 71 -0.76 -3.66 -12.31
N GLY A 72 -1.73 -3.23 -11.48
CA GLY A 72 -2.03 -1.82 -11.27
C GLY A 72 -0.84 -1.04 -10.71
N PHE A 73 -0.05 -1.64 -9.84
CA PHE A 73 1.14 -0.99 -9.28
C PHE A 73 2.31 -0.89 -10.27
N ILE A 74 2.49 -1.91 -11.12
CA ILE A 74 3.58 -1.95 -12.10
C ILE A 74 3.51 -0.75 -13.06
N VAL A 75 2.31 -0.36 -13.48
CA VAL A 75 2.11 0.72 -14.46
C VAL A 75 2.08 2.12 -13.87
N ARG A 76 1.99 2.29 -12.54
CA ARG A 76 1.97 3.60 -11.89
C ARG A 76 3.13 4.53 -12.28
N PRO A 77 4.40 4.09 -12.32
CA PRO A 77 5.50 4.95 -12.73
C PRO A 77 5.35 5.48 -14.16
N PHE A 78 4.77 4.69 -15.07
CA PHE A 78 4.48 5.14 -16.44
C PHE A 78 3.38 6.19 -16.44
N GLY A 79 2.32 6.01 -15.64
CA GLY A 79 1.30 7.03 -15.39
C GLY A 79 1.88 8.33 -14.85
N ALA A 80 2.81 8.22 -13.89
CA ALA A 80 3.52 9.37 -13.34
C ALA A 80 4.30 10.17 -14.39
N LEU A 81 4.95 9.48 -15.34
CA LEU A 81 5.66 10.13 -16.44
C LEU A 81 4.71 10.80 -17.42
N VAL A 82 3.63 10.13 -17.83
CA VAL A 82 2.66 10.66 -18.79
C VAL A 82 1.91 11.84 -18.21
N PHE A 83 1.25 11.66 -17.07
CA PHE A 83 0.42 12.68 -16.45
C PHE A 83 1.24 13.76 -15.75
N GLY A 84 2.43 13.43 -15.22
CA GLY A 84 3.36 14.40 -14.68
C GLY A 84 3.80 15.40 -15.75
N ARG A 85 4.19 14.91 -16.94
CA ARG A 85 4.52 15.77 -18.09
C ARG A 85 3.33 16.63 -18.50
N LEU A 86 2.14 16.05 -18.63
CA LEU A 86 0.93 16.79 -18.99
C LEU A 86 0.64 17.88 -17.96
N GLY A 87 0.73 17.58 -16.65
CA GLY A 87 0.49 18.54 -15.58
C GLY A 87 1.48 19.70 -15.55
N ASP A 88 2.75 19.47 -15.90
CA ASP A 88 3.76 20.55 -16.01
C ASP A 88 3.60 21.38 -17.30
N MET A 89 3.06 20.80 -18.40
CA MET A 89 2.90 21.48 -19.69
C MET A 89 1.56 22.19 -19.86
N ILE A 90 0.45 21.54 -19.52
CA ILE A 90 -0.92 22.05 -19.82
C ILE A 90 -1.69 22.51 -18.58
N GLY A 91 -1.24 22.16 -17.38
CA GLY A 91 -1.85 22.54 -16.10
C GLY A 91 -2.30 21.37 -15.24
N ARG A 92 -2.38 21.65 -13.93
CA ARG A 92 -2.70 20.63 -12.92
C ARG A 92 -4.16 20.21 -12.97
N LYS A 93 -5.08 21.17 -13.16
CA LYS A 93 -6.53 20.96 -13.16
C LYS A 93 -6.99 19.96 -14.22
N TYR A 94 -6.57 20.15 -15.47
CA TYR A 94 -6.99 19.29 -16.59
C TYR A 94 -6.42 17.87 -16.47
N THR A 95 -5.18 17.76 -16.03
CA THR A 95 -4.53 16.46 -15.79
C THR A 95 -5.27 15.68 -14.71
N PHE A 96 -5.64 16.34 -13.62
CA PHE A 96 -6.47 15.76 -12.58
C PHE A 96 -7.82 15.23 -13.08
N LEU A 97 -8.52 16.03 -13.90
CA LEU A 97 -9.81 15.63 -14.42
C LEU A 97 -9.70 14.37 -15.29
N ALA A 98 -8.67 14.29 -16.12
CA ALA A 98 -8.43 13.12 -16.97
C ALA A 98 -8.14 11.86 -16.16
N THR A 99 -7.33 11.96 -15.09
CA THR A 99 -7.00 10.80 -14.24
C THR A 99 -8.20 10.27 -13.49
N ILE A 100 -9.04 11.14 -12.92
CA ILE A 100 -10.25 10.73 -12.21
C ILE A 100 -11.24 10.02 -13.13
N ILE A 101 -11.49 10.59 -14.30
CA ILE A 101 -12.43 9.98 -15.27
C ILE A 101 -11.91 8.59 -15.65
N LEU A 102 -10.63 8.46 -15.94
CA LEU A 102 -10.02 7.17 -16.29
C LEU A 102 -10.15 6.15 -15.14
N MET A 103 -9.88 6.58 -13.89
CA MET A 103 -9.98 5.71 -12.71
C MET A 103 -11.42 5.26 -12.48
N GLY A 104 -12.36 6.18 -12.37
CA GLY A 104 -13.75 5.88 -12.03
C GLY A 104 -14.45 5.04 -13.12
N VAL A 105 -14.20 5.34 -14.40
CA VAL A 105 -14.74 4.54 -15.52
C VAL A 105 -14.16 3.12 -15.50
N ALA A 106 -12.85 2.96 -15.28
CA ALA A 106 -12.23 1.64 -15.21
C ALA A 106 -12.76 0.84 -13.99
N THR A 107 -12.97 1.48 -12.84
CA THR A 107 -13.54 0.83 -11.64
C THR A 107 -15.00 0.41 -11.88
N PHE A 108 -15.80 1.29 -12.42
CA PHE A 108 -17.20 0.98 -12.77
C PHE A 108 -17.30 -0.20 -13.74
N ALA A 109 -16.41 -0.24 -14.75
CA ALA A 109 -16.35 -1.31 -15.74
C ALA A 109 -16.05 -2.69 -15.10
N VAL A 110 -15.25 -2.75 -14.02
CA VAL A 110 -15.04 -4.00 -13.27
C VAL A 110 -16.35 -4.54 -12.71
N GLY A 111 -17.24 -3.65 -12.21
CA GLY A 111 -18.57 -4.04 -11.70
C GLY A 111 -19.49 -4.64 -12.76
N LEU A 112 -19.32 -4.24 -14.02
CA LEU A 112 -20.09 -4.76 -15.17
C LEU A 112 -19.47 -5.99 -15.83
N LEU A 113 -18.19 -6.31 -15.50
CA LEU A 113 -17.43 -7.35 -16.21
C LEU A 113 -18.07 -8.73 -15.98
N PRO A 114 -18.33 -9.52 -17.06
CA PRO A 114 -18.74 -10.90 -16.95
C PRO A 114 -17.66 -11.76 -16.29
N THR A 115 -18.08 -12.80 -15.56
CA THR A 115 -17.17 -13.70 -14.84
C THR A 115 -16.50 -14.72 -15.78
N TYR A 116 -15.52 -15.46 -15.26
CA TYR A 116 -14.87 -16.55 -15.99
C TYR A 116 -15.87 -17.59 -16.50
N ALA A 117 -16.90 -17.91 -15.73
CA ALA A 117 -17.96 -18.84 -16.14
C ALA A 117 -18.72 -18.39 -17.40
N SER A 118 -18.79 -17.08 -17.68
CA SER A 118 -19.53 -16.51 -18.82
C SER A 118 -18.69 -16.36 -20.08
N ILE A 119 -17.44 -15.83 -19.93
CA ILE A 119 -16.58 -15.46 -21.08
C ILE A 119 -15.19 -16.11 -21.03
N GLY A 120 -14.98 -17.07 -20.15
CA GLY A 120 -13.72 -17.82 -20.04
C GLY A 120 -12.51 -16.92 -19.77
N ILE A 121 -11.39 -17.22 -20.43
CA ILE A 121 -10.10 -16.54 -20.24
C ILE A 121 -10.14 -15.03 -20.57
N ALA A 122 -11.14 -14.56 -21.32
CA ALA A 122 -11.28 -13.13 -21.60
C ALA A 122 -11.58 -12.33 -20.32
N ALA A 123 -12.28 -12.91 -19.34
CA ALA A 123 -12.61 -12.23 -18.08
C ALA A 123 -11.37 -11.76 -17.29
N PRO A 124 -10.40 -12.63 -16.93
CA PRO A 124 -9.20 -12.19 -16.24
C PRO A 124 -8.31 -11.26 -17.09
N ILE A 125 -8.25 -11.43 -18.41
CA ILE A 125 -7.48 -10.54 -19.28
C ILE A 125 -8.04 -9.12 -19.23
N ILE A 126 -9.35 -8.95 -19.40
CA ILE A 126 -10.01 -7.63 -19.34
C ILE A 126 -9.84 -7.04 -17.94
N LEU A 127 -10.00 -7.85 -16.89
CA LEU A 127 -9.80 -7.41 -15.51
C LEU A 127 -8.39 -6.84 -15.30
N VAL A 128 -7.33 -7.54 -15.76
CA VAL A 128 -5.93 -7.07 -15.66
C VAL A 128 -5.74 -5.77 -16.44
N VAL A 129 -6.31 -5.64 -17.65
CA VAL A 129 -6.24 -4.40 -18.44
C VAL A 129 -6.91 -3.24 -17.69
N LEU A 130 -8.10 -3.46 -17.11
CA LEU A 130 -8.78 -2.44 -16.30
C LEU A 130 -7.95 -2.06 -15.08
N ARG A 131 -7.30 -3.02 -14.41
CA ARG A 131 -6.36 -2.74 -13.30
C ARG A 131 -5.15 -1.93 -13.74
N MET A 132 -4.61 -2.19 -14.92
CA MET A 132 -3.52 -1.39 -15.49
C MET A 132 -3.98 0.04 -15.79
N LEU A 133 -5.19 0.24 -16.33
CA LEU A 133 -5.76 1.58 -16.55
C LEU A 133 -5.95 2.34 -15.24
N GLN A 134 -6.46 1.68 -14.19
CA GLN A 134 -6.57 2.27 -12.85
C GLN A 134 -5.20 2.66 -12.28
N GLY A 135 -4.21 1.78 -12.43
CA GLY A 135 -2.83 2.06 -11.99
C GLY A 135 -2.20 3.23 -12.75
N LEU A 136 -2.43 3.31 -14.07
CA LEU A 136 -1.96 4.43 -14.90
C LEU A 136 -2.56 5.76 -14.44
N ALA A 137 -3.87 5.79 -14.19
CA ALA A 137 -4.60 6.96 -13.69
C ALA A 137 -4.02 7.44 -12.34
N LEU A 138 -3.92 6.53 -11.38
CA LEU A 138 -3.40 6.84 -10.04
C LEU A 138 -1.95 7.36 -10.08
N GLY A 139 -1.15 6.93 -11.08
CA GLY A 139 0.20 7.44 -11.31
C GLY A 139 0.26 8.94 -11.60
N GLY A 140 -0.81 9.52 -12.13
CA GLY A 140 -0.90 10.95 -12.41
C GLY A 140 -1.39 11.82 -11.27
N GLU A 141 -2.01 11.25 -10.25
CA GLU A 141 -2.81 12.03 -9.33
C GLU A 141 -2.04 12.63 -8.16
N TYR A 142 -1.31 11.81 -7.43
CA TYR A 142 -0.69 12.21 -6.18
C TYR A 142 0.21 13.46 -6.33
N GLY A 143 1.07 13.49 -7.35
CA GLY A 143 1.97 14.61 -7.60
C GLY A 143 1.22 15.93 -7.79
N GLY A 144 0.09 15.86 -8.48
CA GLY A 144 -0.78 17.00 -8.69
C GLY A 144 -1.45 17.49 -7.41
N ALA A 145 -2.10 16.59 -6.65
CA ALA A 145 -2.78 16.92 -5.40
C ALA A 145 -1.82 17.52 -4.38
N ALA A 146 -0.66 16.86 -4.17
CA ALA A 146 0.36 17.31 -3.25
C ALA A 146 0.92 18.68 -3.62
N THR A 147 1.27 18.88 -4.90
CA THR A 147 1.76 20.17 -5.41
C THR A 147 0.69 21.26 -5.26
N TYR A 148 -0.54 20.96 -5.65
CA TYR A 148 -1.65 21.91 -5.60
C TYR A 148 -1.90 22.42 -4.18
N VAL A 149 -2.00 21.53 -3.19
CA VAL A 149 -2.22 21.93 -1.78
C VAL A 149 -0.99 22.63 -1.20
N ALA A 150 0.22 22.15 -1.49
CA ALA A 150 1.44 22.77 -0.95
C ALA A 150 1.68 24.20 -1.50
N GLU A 151 1.30 24.45 -2.75
CA GLU A 151 1.41 25.79 -3.39
C GLU A 151 0.36 26.78 -2.87
N HIS A 152 -0.76 26.29 -2.32
CA HIS A 152 -1.78 27.13 -1.66
C HIS A 152 -1.57 27.25 -0.15
N ALA A 153 -0.71 26.43 0.44
CA ALA A 153 -0.49 26.39 1.88
C ALA A 153 0.36 27.59 2.37
N PRO A 154 0.04 28.19 3.54
CA PRO A 154 0.88 29.23 4.14
C PRO A 154 2.28 28.71 4.45
N ILE A 155 3.26 29.63 4.38
CA ILE A 155 4.66 29.33 4.73
C ILE A 155 4.71 28.83 6.19
N GLY A 156 5.45 27.74 6.45
CA GLY A 156 5.58 27.14 7.78
C GLY A 156 4.40 26.28 8.25
N LYS A 157 3.33 26.14 7.43
CA LYS A 157 2.18 25.26 7.72
C LYS A 157 1.94 24.21 6.62
N ARG A 158 2.90 24.02 5.71
CA ARG A 158 2.76 23.09 4.56
C ARG A 158 2.59 21.63 5.02
N GLY A 159 3.33 21.20 6.03
CA GLY A 159 3.20 19.86 6.58
C GLY A 159 1.80 19.59 7.08
N PHE A 160 1.21 20.49 7.86
CA PHE A 160 -0.17 20.38 8.31
C PHE A 160 -1.18 20.31 7.16
N HIS A 161 -1.07 21.21 6.18
CA HIS A 161 -2.05 21.27 5.09
C HIS A 161 -1.94 20.09 4.13
N THR A 162 -0.73 19.66 3.78
CA THR A 162 -0.52 18.52 2.88
C THR A 162 -0.78 17.17 3.53
N SER A 163 -0.70 17.07 4.86
CA SER A 163 -1.01 15.82 5.58
C SER A 163 -2.46 15.40 5.49
N TRP A 164 -3.39 16.32 5.21
CA TRP A 164 -4.77 15.97 4.88
C TRP A 164 -4.86 15.09 3.64
N ILE A 165 -4.04 15.34 2.60
CA ILE A 165 -3.96 14.46 1.43
C ILE A 165 -3.40 13.09 1.83
N GLN A 166 -2.42 13.05 2.72
CA GLN A 166 -1.82 11.78 3.14
C GLN A 166 -2.81 10.91 3.93
N SER A 167 -3.72 11.52 4.68
CA SER A 167 -4.77 10.78 5.39
C SER A 167 -5.82 10.19 4.43
N THR A 168 -5.94 10.69 3.20
CA THR A 168 -6.97 10.25 2.24
C THR A 168 -6.80 8.80 1.80
N ALA A 169 -5.58 8.30 1.71
CA ALA A 169 -5.32 6.90 1.39
C ALA A 169 -5.91 5.96 2.46
N THR A 170 -5.67 6.28 3.72
CA THR A 170 -6.22 5.54 4.87
C THR A 170 -7.75 5.67 4.92
N LEU A 171 -8.30 6.86 4.67
CA LEU A 171 -9.75 7.09 4.63
C LEU A 171 -10.42 6.40 3.43
N GLY A 172 -9.75 6.34 2.28
CA GLY A 172 -10.23 5.60 1.10
C GLY A 172 -10.29 4.09 1.35
N LEU A 173 -9.28 3.53 2.02
CA LEU A 173 -9.30 2.14 2.47
C LEU A 173 -10.47 1.90 3.44
N LEU A 174 -10.62 2.76 4.46
CA LEU A 174 -11.72 2.66 5.41
C LEU A 174 -13.08 2.68 4.71
N LEU A 175 -13.28 3.62 3.78
CA LEU A 175 -14.50 3.73 3.01
C LEU A 175 -14.77 2.45 2.19
N SER A 176 -13.75 1.88 1.54
CA SER A 176 -13.89 0.65 0.77
C SER A 176 -14.30 -0.54 1.66
N LEU A 177 -13.68 -0.67 2.84
CA LEU A 177 -14.02 -1.73 3.80
C LEU A 177 -15.45 -1.57 4.34
N LEU A 178 -15.86 -0.35 4.68
CA LEU A 178 -17.22 -0.06 5.17
C LEU A 178 -18.28 -0.34 4.11
N VAL A 179 -18.04 0.06 2.86
CA VAL A 179 -18.97 -0.21 1.75
C VAL A 179 -19.07 -1.71 1.49
N VAL A 180 -17.95 -2.43 1.45
CA VAL A 180 -17.95 -3.89 1.27
C VAL A 180 -18.70 -4.57 2.42
N LEU A 181 -18.47 -4.16 3.67
CA LEU A 181 -19.15 -4.71 4.83
C LEU A 181 -20.66 -4.44 4.77
N GLY A 182 -21.07 -3.21 4.43
CA GLY A 182 -22.47 -2.84 4.23
C GLY A 182 -23.13 -3.68 3.12
N CYS A 183 -22.47 -3.84 1.96
CA CYS A 183 -22.99 -4.68 0.88
C CYS A 183 -23.13 -6.14 1.30
N ARG A 184 -22.17 -6.70 2.06
CA ARG A 184 -22.29 -8.05 2.62
C ARG A 184 -23.50 -8.18 3.55
N TYR A 185 -23.70 -7.20 4.43
CA TYR A 185 -24.83 -7.20 5.37
C TYR A 185 -26.18 -7.18 4.64
N PHE A 186 -26.34 -6.36 3.60
CA PHE A 186 -27.60 -6.25 2.87
C PHE A 186 -27.86 -7.39 1.89
N THR A 187 -26.82 -7.99 1.30
CA THR A 187 -26.98 -9.06 0.29
C THR A 187 -26.84 -10.46 0.86
N GLY A 188 -26.32 -10.62 2.09
CA GLY A 188 -26.14 -11.91 2.73
C GLY A 188 -25.35 -12.90 1.86
N ASP A 189 -25.88 -14.11 1.69
CA ASP A 189 -25.28 -15.19 0.88
C ASP A 189 -25.16 -14.81 -0.61
N GLN A 190 -25.96 -13.87 -1.09
CA GLN A 190 -25.90 -13.38 -2.47
C GLN A 190 -24.69 -12.48 -2.74
N PHE A 191 -23.93 -12.10 -1.69
CA PHE A 191 -22.77 -11.25 -1.86
C PHE A 191 -21.71 -11.88 -2.77
N GLU A 192 -21.40 -13.15 -2.59
CA GLU A 192 -20.40 -13.85 -3.42
C GLU A 192 -20.91 -14.12 -4.84
N VAL A 193 -22.23 -14.18 -5.07
CA VAL A 193 -22.83 -14.43 -6.38
C VAL A 193 -22.84 -13.16 -7.23
N TRP A 194 -23.44 -12.07 -6.73
CA TRP A 194 -23.58 -10.81 -7.48
C TRP A 194 -23.33 -9.56 -6.65
N GLY A 195 -23.53 -9.60 -5.33
CA GLY A 195 -23.48 -8.44 -4.43
C GLY A 195 -22.11 -7.75 -4.42
N TRP A 196 -21.03 -8.48 -4.71
CA TRP A 196 -19.66 -7.93 -4.84
C TRP A 196 -19.51 -6.88 -5.94
N ARG A 197 -20.46 -6.82 -6.90
CA ARG A 197 -20.48 -5.82 -7.98
C ARG A 197 -20.90 -4.45 -7.50
N ILE A 198 -21.76 -4.37 -6.48
CA ILE A 198 -22.33 -3.11 -5.97
C ILE A 198 -21.25 -2.10 -5.59
N PRO A 199 -20.20 -2.46 -4.79
CA PRO A 199 -19.13 -1.53 -4.46
C PRO A 199 -18.45 -0.92 -5.69
N PHE A 200 -18.23 -1.71 -6.76
CA PHE A 200 -17.64 -1.20 -8.01
C PHE A 200 -18.61 -0.29 -8.78
N LEU A 201 -19.89 -0.62 -8.80
CA LEU A 201 -20.91 0.20 -9.48
C LEU A 201 -21.15 1.54 -8.78
N LEU A 202 -20.96 1.61 -7.46
CA LEU A 202 -21.03 2.87 -6.70
C LEU A 202 -19.96 3.88 -7.11
N SER A 203 -18.85 3.44 -7.72
CA SER A 203 -17.80 4.34 -8.23
C SER A 203 -18.32 5.38 -9.20
N ILE A 204 -19.39 5.10 -9.96
CA ILE A 204 -19.97 6.08 -10.90
C ILE A 204 -20.53 7.30 -10.16
N VAL A 205 -21.12 7.09 -8.98
CA VAL A 205 -21.64 8.18 -8.15
C VAL A 205 -20.48 8.99 -7.56
N LEU A 206 -19.45 8.29 -7.05
CA LEU A 206 -18.25 8.93 -6.51
C LEU A 206 -17.49 9.70 -7.59
N LEU A 207 -17.41 9.15 -8.81
CA LEU A 207 -16.85 9.82 -9.99
C LEU A 207 -17.61 11.10 -10.31
N GLY A 208 -18.94 11.07 -10.31
CA GLY A 208 -19.79 12.24 -10.55
C GLY A 208 -19.51 13.35 -9.53
N ILE A 209 -19.50 13.03 -8.25
CA ILE A 209 -19.21 13.96 -7.15
C ILE A 209 -17.79 14.53 -7.28
N SER A 210 -16.78 13.67 -7.50
CA SER A 210 -15.38 14.07 -7.62
C SER A 210 -15.15 14.99 -8.83
N THR A 211 -15.76 14.66 -9.97
CA THR A 211 -15.70 15.48 -11.17
C THR A 211 -16.33 16.85 -10.96
N TRP A 212 -17.51 16.92 -10.33
CA TRP A 212 -18.19 18.17 -10.02
C TRP A 212 -17.34 19.06 -9.10
N ILE A 213 -16.75 18.50 -8.05
CA ILE A 213 -15.86 19.20 -7.14
C ILE A 213 -14.68 19.81 -7.90
N ARG A 214 -14.02 19.02 -8.77
CA ARG A 214 -12.80 19.46 -9.47
C ARG A 214 -13.07 20.47 -10.58
N LEU A 215 -14.23 20.43 -11.21
CA LEU A 215 -14.62 21.47 -12.17
C LEU A 215 -14.72 22.86 -11.51
N SER A 216 -15.07 22.90 -10.21
CA SER A 216 -15.15 24.15 -9.44
C SER A 216 -13.80 24.70 -8.97
N LEU A 217 -12.71 23.94 -9.06
CA LEU A 217 -11.36 24.40 -8.67
C LEU A 217 -10.73 25.27 -9.76
N HIS A 218 -9.90 26.24 -9.33
CA HIS A 218 -9.08 27.07 -10.20
C HIS A 218 -7.70 26.45 -10.42
N GLU A 219 -6.96 26.90 -11.44
CA GLU A 219 -5.58 26.45 -11.65
C GLU A 219 -4.64 27.02 -10.57
N SER A 220 -3.51 26.34 -10.30
CA SER A 220 -2.54 26.74 -9.27
C SER A 220 -1.96 28.14 -9.55
N PRO A 221 -1.96 29.06 -8.54
CA PRO A 221 -1.37 30.39 -8.68
C PRO A 221 0.12 30.35 -9.03
N ALA A 222 0.89 29.42 -8.46
CA ALA A 222 2.31 29.25 -8.75
C ALA A 222 2.54 28.81 -10.20
N TYR A 223 1.67 27.94 -10.72
CA TYR A 223 1.73 27.53 -12.13
C TYR A 223 1.39 28.68 -13.08
N LEU A 224 0.35 29.47 -12.79
CA LEU A 224 -0.05 30.60 -13.60
C LEU A 224 1.08 31.65 -13.65
N LYS A 225 1.65 32.02 -12.51
CA LYS A 225 2.79 32.95 -12.41
C LYS A 225 4.01 32.46 -13.20
N MET A 226 4.34 31.18 -13.09
CA MET A 226 5.43 30.55 -13.83
C MET A 226 5.19 30.63 -15.36
N LYS A 227 3.95 30.35 -15.80
CA LYS A 227 3.54 30.40 -17.21
C LYS A 227 3.60 31.83 -17.76
N GLU A 228 3.10 32.84 -17.02
CA GLU A 228 3.17 34.24 -17.36
C GLU A 228 4.62 34.74 -17.50
N GLN A 229 5.52 34.24 -16.64
CA GLN A 229 6.95 34.57 -16.71
C GLN A 229 7.70 33.83 -17.82
N GLY A 230 7.05 32.96 -18.60
CA GLY A 230 7.69 32.16 -19.65
C GLY A 230 8.68 31.11 -19.15
N LYS A 231 8.65 30.77 -17.84
CA LYS A 231 9.60 29.85 -17.19
C LYS A 231 9.16 28.37 -17.21
N ALA A 232 8.03 28.06 -17.85
CA ALA A 232 7.55 26.69 -17.97
C ALA A 232 8.54 25.79 -18.75
N SER A 233 8.78 24.59 -18.26
CA SER A 233 9.65 23.64 -18.98
C SER A 233 8.97 23.11 -20.24
N LYS A 234 9.70 23.13 -21.36
CA LYS A 234 9.26 22.52 -22.63
C LYS A 234 9.53 21.01 -22.68
N ALA A 235 10.39 20.49 -21.83
CA ALA A 235 10.78 19.07 -21.79
C ALA A 235 10.99 18.60 -20.33
N PRO A 236 9.91 18.55 -19.50
CA PRO A 236 10.03 18.25 -18.07
C PRO A 236 10.73 16.91 -17.78
N ILE A 237 10.42 15.86 -18.55
CA ILE A 237 11.05 14.53 -18.39
C ILE A 237 12.57 14.61 -18.60
N ARG A 238 13.01 15.24 -19.71
CA ARG A 238 14.45 15.37 -19.99
C ARG A 238 15.15 16.25 -18.96
N GLU A 239 14.49 17.27 -18.46
CA GLU A 239 15.05 18.15 -17.43
C GLU A 239 15.14 17.43 -16.08
N SER A 240 14.11 16.65 -15.71
CA SER A 240 14.06 15.91 -14.44
C SER A 240 15.08 14.78 -14.39
N PHE A 241 15.21 14.00 -15.47
CA PHE A 241 15.97 12.73 -15.45
C PHE A 241 17.22 12.75 -16.32
N GLY A 242 17.34 13.67 -17.29
CA GLY A 242 18.51 13.81 -18.15
C GLY A 242 19.63 14.66 -17.56
N LYS A 243 19.38 15.44 -16.49
CA LYS A 243 20.38 16.23 -15.78
C LYS A 243 20.74 15.56 -14.46
N TRP A 244 22.02 15.23 -14.26
CA TRP A 244 22.47 14.53 -13.05
C TRP A 244 22.10 15.23 -11.74
N GLU A 245 22.14 16.57 -11.72
CA GLU A 245 21.76 17.36 -10.55
C GLU A 245 20.32 17.08 -10.08
N ASN A 246 19.37 16.98 -11.02
CA ASN A 246 17.97 16.69 -10.74
C ASN A 246 17.76 15.19 -10.48
N LEU A 247 18.37 14.31 -11.31
CA LEU A 247 18.27 12.87 -11.14
C LEU A 247 18.79 12.40 -9.78
N LYS A 248 19.90 12.99 -9.30
CA LYS A 248 20.43 12.71 -7.95
C LYS A 248 19.38 12.98 -6.86
N VAL A 249 18.64 14.09 -6.96
CA VAL A 249 17.58 14.42 -5.99
C VAL A 249 16.42 13.43 -6.09
N VAL A 250 16.04 13.01 -7.31
CA VAL A 250 15.02 11.98 -7.53
C VAL A 250 15.42 10.65 -6.88
N LEU A 251 16.68 10.21 -7.05
CA LEU A 251 17.19 8.97 -6.45
C LEU A 251 17.25 9.08 -4.92
N ILE A 252 17.69 10.22 -4.39
CA ILE A 252 17.64 10.47 -2.93
C ILE A 252 16.19 10.40 -2.45
N ALA A 253 15.25 11.06 -3.10
CA ALA A 253 13.83 11.01 -2.74
C ALA A 253 13.25 9.60 -2.82
N LEU A 254 13.65 8.78 -3.81
CA LEU A 254 13.23 7.39 -3.93
C LEU A 254 13.70 6.55 -2.74
N PHE A 255 15.01 6.51 -2.51
CA PHE A 255 15.61 5.58 -1.55
C PHE A 255 15.57 6.08 -0.11
N SER A 256 15.58 7.39 0.15
CA SER A 256 15.54 7.92 1.52
C SER A 256 14.13 8.17 2.06
N ILE A 257 13.16 8.34 1.17
CA ILE A 257 11.80 8.76 1.55
C ILE A 257 10.79 7.71 1.11
N ASN A 258 10.60 7.58 -0.23
CA ASN A 258 9.43 6.92 -0.78
C ASN A 258 9.46 5.39 -0.60
N ALA A 259 10.62 4.74 -0.75
CA ALA A 259 10.71 3.29 -0.54
C ALA A 259 10.42 2.91 0.91
N GLY A 260 11.05 3.59 1.89
CA GLY A 260 10.82 3.34 3.31
C GLY A 260 9.39 3.68 3.74
N GLN A 261 8.87 4.83 3.33
CA GLN A 261 7.49 5.22 3.63
C GLN A 261 6.49 4.20 3.07
N ALA A 262 6.67 3.76 1.82
CA ALA A 262 5.77 2.84 1.17
C ALA A 262 5.67 1.50 1.93
N VAL A 263 6.81 0.90 2.26
CA VAL A 263 6.79 -0.37 3.00
C VAL A 263 6.19 -0.21 4.41
N THR A 264 6.35 0.96 5.08
CA THR A 264 5.69 1.19 6.37
C THR A 264 4.18 1.26 6.24
N PHE A 265 3.66 1.90 5.21
CA PHE A 265 2.23 2.03 4.96
C PHE A 265 1.60 0.67 4.62
N TYR A 266 2.19 -0.06 3.68
CA TYR A 266 1.66 -1.36 3.26
C TYR A 266 1.82 -2.44 4.34
N ALA A 267 2.86 -2.37 5.18
CA ALA A 267 3.01 -3.27 6.32
C ALA A 267 1.92 -3.04 7.38
N ALA A 268 1.61 -1.78 7.70
CA ALA A 268 0.66 -1.42 8.75
C ALA A 268 -0.81 -1.67 8.38
N GLN A 269 -1.17 -1.69 7.09
CA GLN A 269 -2.57 -1.75 6.65
C GLN A 269 -2.90 -3.02 5.85
N PHE A 270 -1.96 -3.55 5.05
CA PHE A 270 -2.21 -4.72 4.21
C PHE A 270 -1.52 -5.97 4.73
N TYR A 271 -0.22 -5.91 4.99
CA TYR A 271 0.50 -7.09 5.42
C TYR A 271 0.03 -7.58 6.79
N VAL A 272 -0.29 -6.67 7.72
CA VAL A 272 -0.85 -7.05 9.03
C VAL A 272 -2.17 -7.82 8.89
N LEU A 273 -3.04 -7.43 7.95
CA LEU A 273 -4.29 -8.15 7.69
C LEU A 273 -4.03 -9.56 7.14
N PHE A 274 -3.12 -9.68 6.17
CA PHE A 274 -2.70 -10.98 5.65
C PHE A 274 -2.04 -11.84 6.72
N PHE A 275 -1.21 -11.25 7.56
CA PHE A 275 -0.56 -11.95 8.67
C PHE A 275 -1.60 -12.53 9.64
N LEU A 276 -2.58 -11.74 10.06
CA LEU A 276 -3.67 -12.18 10.94
C LEU A 276 -4.53 -13.28 10.32
N THR A 277 -4.89 -13.15 9.04
CA THR A 277 -5.84 -14.07 8.39
C THR A 277 -5.18 -15.32 7.81
N GLN A 278 -4.01 -15.20 7.18
CA GLN A 278 -3.36 -16.32 6.48
C GLN A 278 -2.46 -17.13 7.42
N PHE A 279 -1.68 -16.48 8.27
CA PHE A 279 -0.75 -17.19 9.16
C PHE A 279 -1.34 -17.47 10.55
N LEU A 280 -2.06 -16.51 11.14
CA LEU A 280 -2.63 -16.70 12.46
C LEU A 280 -4.07 -17.26 12.44
N LYS A 281 -4.61 -17.54 11.25
CA LYS A 281 -5.94 -18.16 11.07
C LYS A 281 -7.07 -17.46 11.82
N MET A 282 -6.96 -16.13 11.95
CA MET A 282 -8.03 -15.32 12.50
C MET A 282 -9.18 -15.23 11.49
N ASP A 283 -10.41 -15.23 11.98
CA ASP A 283 -11.60 -15.01 11.15
C ASP A 283 -11.47 -13.66 10.40
N PRO A 284 -11.64 -13.65 9.06
CA PRO A 284 -11.46 -12.45 8.26
C PRO A 284 -12.38 -11.28 8.64
N ALA A 285 -13.62 -11.55 9.09
CA ALA A 285 -14.55 -10.48 9.48
C ALA A 285 -14.07 -9.81 10.77
N VAL A 286 -13.52 -10.61 11.70
CA VAL A 286 -12.94 -10.09 12.95
C VAL A 286 -11.66 -9.32 12.66
N ALA A 287 -10.74 -9.87 11.87
CA ALA A 287 -9.50 -9.20 11.50
C ALA A 287 -9.76 -7.84 10.81
N ASN A 288 -10.71 -7.80 9.86
CA ASN A 288 -11.15 -6.56 9.22
C ASN A 288 -11.74 -5.56 10.22
N SER A 289 -12.57 -6.03 11.17
CA SER A 289 -13.17 -5.15 12.18
C SER A 289 -12.11 -4.54 13.10
N LEU A 290 -11.11 -5.32 13.53
CA LEU A 290 -10.00 -4.83 14.34
C LEU A 290 -9.13 -3.85 13.56
N LEU A 291 -8.90 -4.10 12.26
CA LEU A 291 -8.18 -3.17 11.39
C LEU A 291 -8.95 -1.86 11.22
N ILE A 292 -10.27 -1.89 10.99
CA ILE A 292 -11.12 -0.70 10.87
C ILE A 292 -11.01 0.16 12.14
N ILE A 293 -11.16 -0.44 13.32
CA ILE A 293 -11.03 0.28 14.61
C ILE A 293 -9.64 0.91 14.70
N SER A 294 -8.59 0.15 14.37
CA SER A 294 -7.21 0.64 14.43
C SER A 294 -6.94 1.79 13.46
N VAL A 295 -7.51 1.72 12.26
CA VAL A 295 -7.42 2.78 11.24
C VAL A 295 -8.11 4.05 11.69
N VAL A 296 -9.31 3.94 12.29
CA VAL A 296 -10.05 5.10 12.83
C VAL A 296 -9.25 5.80 13.92
N ILE A 297 -8.64 5.03 14.84
CA ILE A 297 -7.80 5.58 15.92
C ILE A 297 -6.50 6.16 15.36
N GLY A 298 -5.91 5.51 14.34
CA GLY A 298 -4.60 5.85 13.78
C GLY A 298 -4.63 7.00 12.76
N ALA A 299 -5.75 7.21 12.05
CA ALA A 299 -5.84 8.22 10.98
C ALA A 299 -5.47 9.66 11.42
N PRO A 300 -5.88 10.16 12.59
CA PRO A 300 -5.49 11.49 13.06
C PRO A 300 -3.97 11.71 13.17
N PHE A 301 -3.19 10.65 13.39
CA PHE A 301 -1.74 10.78 13.55
C PHE A 301 -1.04 11.22 12.27
N PHE A 302 -1.58 10.96 11.08
CA PHE A 302 -1.05 11.52 9.83
C PHE A 302 -1.02 13.05 9.87
N ILE A 303 -2.10 13.67 10.37
CA ILE A 303 -2.23 15.12 10.49
C ILE A 303 -1.33 15.63 11.62
N ILE A 304 -1.30 14.92 12.76
CA ILE A 304 -0.46 15.28 13.91
C ILE A 304 1.02 15.31 13.51
N PHE A 305 1.53 14.30 12.82
CA PHE A 305 2.92 14.26 12.38
C PHE A 305 3.22 15.20 11.23
N GLY A 306 2.25 15.49 10.35
CA GLY A 306 2.35 16.58 9.38
C GLY A 306 2.54 17.93 10.07
N TRP A 307 1.70 18.25 11.07
CA TRP A 307 1.83 19.45 11.89
C TRP A 307 3.13 19.47 12.70
N LEU A 308 3.50 18.35 13.34
CA LEU A 308 4.73 18.26 14.11
C LEU A 308 5.95 18.54 13.23
N SER A 309 5.92 18.08 11.96
CA SER A 309 7.00 18.32 11.01
C SER A 309 7.16 19.80 10.65
N ASP A 310 6.11 20.61 10.73
CA ASP A 310 6.19 22.08 10.61
C ASP A 310 6.95 22.71 11.79
N LYS A 311 6.97 22.06 12.94
CA LYS A 311 7.63 22.54 14.18
C LYS A 311 9.09 22.08 14.25
N VAL A 312 9.34 20.78 14.14
CA VAL A 312 10.65 20.18 14.40
C VAL A 312 11.48 19.94 13.13
N GLY A 313 10.85 19.99 11.95
CA GLY A 313 11.47 19.67 10.67
C GLY A 313 10.90 18.40 10.04
N ARG A 314 11.06 18.26 8.70
CA ARG A 314 10.56 17.11 7.93
C ARG A 314 11.41 15.86 8.17
N LYS A 315 12.74 16.06 8.06
CA LYS A 315 13.72 14.97 8.18
C LYS A 315 13.68 14.29 9.55
N PRO A 316 13.68 14.97 10.71
CA PRO A 316 13.67 14.30 12.01
C PRO A 316 12.47 13.39 12.23
N VAL A 317 11.26 13.84 11.84
CA VAL A 317 10.02 13.05 11.99
C VAL A 317 10.08 11.79 11.13
N LEU A 318 10.45 11.93 9.85
CA LEU A 318 10.58 10.82 8.92
C LEU A 318 11.64 9.80 9.39
N MET A 319 12.84 10.27 9.77
CA MET A 319 13.94 9.40 10.19
C MET A 319 13.60 8.63 11.46
N LEU A 320 12.91 9.26 12.42
CA LEU A 320 12.44 8.58 13.62
C LEU A 320 11.41 7.48 13.28
N GLY A 321 10.48 7.75 12.35
CA GLY A 321 9.53 6.74 11.88
C GLY A 321 10.23 5.54 11.25
N LEU A 322 11.22 5.77 10.37
CA LEU A 322 12.01 4.69 9.75
C LEU A 322 12.83 3.89 10.76
N LEU A 323 13.42 4.57 11.76
CA LEU A 323 14.14 3.91 12.85
C LEU A 323 13.22 2.99 13.65
N LEU A 324 12.05 3.49 14.05
CA LEU A 324 11.06 2.70 14.79
C LEU A 324 10.54 1.52 13.97
N ALA A 325 10.29 1.70 12.66
CA ALA A 325 9.91 0.60 11.77
C ALA A 325 10.98 -0.49 11.74
N THR A 326 12.23 -0.11 11.51
CA THR A 326 13.37 -1.04 11.45
C THR A 326 13.56 -1.82 12.75
N ALA A 327 13.39 -1.15 13.90
CA ALA A 327 13.61 -1.76 15.21
C ALA A 327 12.43 -2.57 15.75
N LEU A 328 11.19 -2.13 15.47
CA LEU A 328 10.01 -2.64 16.18
C LEU A 328 9.14 -3.62 15.37
N TYR A 329 9.35 -3.82 14.07
CA TYR A 329 8.51 -4.73 13.30
C TYR A 329 8.54 -6.15 13.84
N PHE A 330 9.70 -6.73 14.08
CA PHE A 330 9.77 -8.07 14.67
C PHE A 330 9.11 -8.16 16.05
N PRO A 331 9.39 -7.28 17.02
CA PRO A 331 8.70 -7.29 18.32
C PRO A 331 7.18 -7.16 18.18
N ILE A 332 6.68 -6.23 17.34
CA ILE A 332 5.24 -6.00 17.17
C ILE A 332 4.56 -7.23 16.55
N PHE A 333 5.10 -7.80 15.48
CA PHE A 333 4.49 -8.96 14.83
C PHE A 333 4.58 -10.24 15.67
N LYS A 334 5.63 -10.43 16.47
CA LYS A 334 5.70 -11.50 17.46
C LYS A 334 4.63 -11.33 18.55
N SER A 335 4.44 -10.09 19.03
CA SER A 335 3.36 -9.79 19.98
C SER A 335 1.98 -10.00 19.36
N LEU A 336 1.79 -9.63 18.08
CA LEU A 336 0.54 -9.92 17.36
C LEU A 336 0.27 -11.42 17.29
N ALA A 337 1.28 -12.24 17.00
CA ALA A 337 1.11 -13.70 16.99
C ALA A 337 0.69 -14.24 18.35
N HIS A 338 1.33 -13.76 19.42
CA HIS A 338 1.01 -14.16 20.78
C HIS A 338 -0.43 -13.79 21.20
N TYR A 339 -0.90 -12.58 20.88
CA TYR A 339 -2.23 -12.12 21.29
C TYR A 339 -3.36 -12.51 20.34
N ALA A 340 -3.06 -12.80 19.07
CA ALA A 340 -4.05 -13.14 18.06
C ALA A 340 -4.30 -14.66 17.98
N ASN A 341 -3.29 -15.50 18.24
CA ASN A 341 -3.47 -16.94 18.31
C ASN A 341 -2.51 -17.57 19.33
N PRO A 342 -2.80 -17.45 20.64
CA PRO A 342 -1.95 -17.99 21.68
C PRO A 342 -1.75 -19.51 21.59
N ALA A 343 -2.69 -20.21 20.97
CA ALA A 343 -2.61 -21.67 20.81
C ALA A 343 -1.55 -22.09 19.80
N ILE A 344 -1.43 -21.39 18.64
CA ILE A 344 -0.33 -21.62 17.68
C ILE A 344 1.01 -21.30 18.33
N ASP A 345 1.11 -20.20 19.08
CA ASP A 345 2.34 -19.80 19.75
C ASP A 345 2.81 -20.88 20.74
N ARG A 346 1.90 -21.37 21.59
CA ARG A 346 2.19 -22.48 22.52
C ARG A 346 2.54 -23.78 21.80
N ALA A 347 1.76 -24.18 20.79
CA ALA A 347 2.00 -25.43 20.06
C ALA A 347 3.35 -25.41 19.34
N SER A 348 3.73 -24.28 18.74
CA SER A 348 5.02 -24.13 18.05
C SER A 348 6.23 -24.21 19.00
N GLN A 349 6.06 -23.82 20.26
CA GLN A 349 7.10 -23.94 21.29
C GLN A 349 7.18 -25.35 21.88
N GLN A 350 6.04 -26.01 22.08
CA GLN A 350 5.96 -27.34 22.72
C GLN A 350 6.22 -28.49 21.75
N ALA A 351 5.75 -28.35 20.49
CA ALA A 351 5.88 -29.40 19.48
C ALA A 351 6.29 -28.77 18.12
N PRO A 352 7.53 -28.25 17.99
CA PRO A 352 7.97 -27.58 16.76
C PRO A 352 7.89 -28.53 15.56
N ILE A 353 7.49 -27.96 14.41
CA ILE A 353 7.43 -28.69 13.15
C ILE A 353 8.76 -28.52 12.43
N THR A 354 9.41 -29.64 12.05
CA THR A 354 10.66 -29.62 11.29
C THR A 354 10.52 -30.48 10.04
N VAL A 355 10.87 -29.92 8.90
CA VAL A 355 10.92 -30.61 7.60
C VAL A 355 12.37 -30.87 7.25
N VAL A 356 12.77 -32.13 7.23
CA VAL A 356 14.11 -32.59 6.85
C VAL A 356 14.02 -33.15 5.46
N ALA A 357 14.70 -32.55 4.48
CA ALA A 357 14.64 -32.95 3.09
C ALA A 357 15.92 -32.60 2.33
N ASP A 358 16.18 -33.36 1.25
CA ASP A 358 17.23 -32.98 0.28
C ASP A 358 16.82 -31.65 -0.39
N PRO A 359 17.64 -30.58 -0.27
CA PRO A 359 17.33 -29.29 -0.86
C PRO A 359 17.09 -29.33 -2.39
N ALA A 360 17.70 -30.27 -3.09
CA ALA A 360 17.54 -30.43 -4.54
C ALA A 360 16.14 -30.94 -4.92
N THR A 361 15.41 -31.60 -4.00
CA THR A 361 14.05 -32.10 -4.23
C THR A 361 12.97 -31.11 -3.82
N CYS A 362 13.34 -30.00 -3.18
CA CYS A 362 12.44 -28.96 -2.74
C CYS A 362 12.47 -27.78 -3.72
N THR A 363 11.42 -27.61 -4.49
CA THR A 363 11.30 -26.50 -5.43
C THR A 363 11.10 -25.18 -4.69
N PHE A 364 11.65 -24.08 -5.22
CA PHE A 364 11.31 -22.76 -4.72
C PHE A 364 9.83 -22.48 -4.96
N GLN A 365 9.04 -22.39 -3.89
CA GLN A 365 7.57 -22.39 -3.95
C GLN A 365 6.95 -21.05 -4.37
N PHE A 366 7.70 -20.21 -5.04
CA PHE A 366 7.19 -18.98 -5.64
C PHE A 366 7.07 -19.15 -7.14
N ASP A 367 5.86 -19.39 -7.61
CA ASP A 367 5.55 -19.46 -9.04
C ASP A 367 4.54 -18.38 -9.43
N PRO A 368 5.00 -17.20 -9.80
CA PRO A 368 4.12 -16.10 -10.23
C PRO A 368 3.44 -16.38 -11.58
N VAL A 369 3.86 -17.39 -12.31
CA VAL A 369 3.34 -17.74 -13.66
C VAL A 369 2.38 -18.93 -13.60
N GLY A 370 2.29 -19.63 -12.45
CA GLY A 370 1.41 -20.79 -12.26
C GLY A 370 1.80 -22.04 -13.07
N LYS A 371 3.06 -22.13 -13.53
CA LYS A 371 3.56 -23.24 -14.36
C LYS A 371 4.40 -24.25 -13.58
N ALA A 372 4.92 -23.89 -12.41
CA ALA A 372 5.70 -24.81 -11.60
C ALA A 372 4.79 -25.89 -11.02
N LYS A 373 5.24 -27.14 -11.17
CA LYS A 373 4.60 -28.28 -10.54
C LYS A 373 5.29 -28.55 -9.21
N PHE A 374 4.56 -28.36 -8.12
CA PHE A 374 5.02 -28.66 -6.77
C PHE A 374 4.63 -30.10 -6.40
N ASP A 375 5.19 -31.05 -7.16
CA ASP A 375 4.77 -32.45 -7.11
C ASP A 375 5.67 -33.32 -6.21
N SER A 376 6.86 -32.81 -5.84
CA SER A 376 7.75 -33.58 -4.95
C SER A 376 7.13 -33.77 -3.55
N PRO A 377 7.48 -34.84 -2.84
CA PRO A 377 7.03 -35.02 -1.45
C PRO A 377 7.37 -33.83 -0.55
N CYS A 378 8.56 -33.22 -0.74
CA CYS A 378 8.98 -32.01 -0.03
C CYS A 378 8.05 -30.83 -0.33
N ASP A 379 7.73 -30.60 -1.60
CA ASP A 379 6.85 -29.51 -2.01
C ASP A 379 5.44 -29.68 -1.47
N LYS A 380 4.91 -30.91 -1.47
CA LYS A 380 3.59 -31.22 -0.92
C LYS A 380 3.52 -30.96 0.58
N VAL A 381 4.54 -31.38 1.34
CA VAL A 381 4.65 -31.08 2.78
C VAL A 381 4.65 -29.59 3.03
N LYS A 382 5.55 -28.85 2.38
CA LYS A 382 5.67 -27.40 2.56
C LYS A 382 4.39 -26.68 2.16
N THR A 383 3.81 -27.04 1.01
CA THR A 383 2.53 -26.50 0.56
C THR A 383 1.41 -26.74 1.58
N PHE A 384 1.33 -27.94 2.14
CA PHE A 384 0.35 -28.27 3.15
C PHE A 384 0.53 -27.42 4.42
N LEU A 385 1.75 -27.35 4.97
CA LEU A 385 2.04 -26.59 6.18
C LEU A 385 1.74 -25.08 6.00
N VAL A 386 2.13 -24.52 4.87
CA VAL A 386 1.85 -23.11 4.54
C VAL A 386 0.35 -22.85 4.39
N LYS A 387 -0.40 -23.75 3.71
CA LYS A 387 -1.87 -23.64 3.60
C LYS A 387 -2.55 -23.69 4.97
N GLN A 388 -2.01 -24.46 5.90
CA GLN A 388 -2.50 -24.51 7.26
C GLN A 388 -2.00 -23.35 8.14
N GLY A 389 -1.12 -22.46 7.61
CA GLY A 389 -0.53 -21.34 8.36
C GLY A 389 0.38 -21.80 9.51
N LEU A 390 0.98 -22.96 9.38
CA LEU A 390 1.79 -23.57 10.42
C LEU A 390 3.26 -23.19 10.24
N PRO A 391 3.93 -22.63 11.27
CA PRO A 391 5.36 -22.38 11.24
C PRO A 391 6.13 -23.68 11.24
N TYR A 392 7.18 -23.78 10.44
CA TYR A 392 8.08 -24.93 10.42
C TYR A 392 9.52 -24.50 10.17
N SER A 393 10.47 -25.33 10.57
CA SER A 393 11.88 -25.19 10.22
C SER A 393 12.25 -26.17 9.11
N SER A 394 13.11 -25.76 8.18
CA SER A 394 13.67 -26.63 7.14
C SER A 394 15.10 -26.99 7.48
N VAL A 395 15.41 -28.29 7.49
CA VAL A 395 16.77 -28.81 7.70
C VAL A 395 17.21 -29.57 6.45
N ALA A 396 18.39 -29.25 5.95
CA ALA A 396 18.96 -29.92 4.79
C ALA A 396 19.37 -31.37 5.16
N ALA A 397 18.90 -32.34 4.37
CA ALA A 397 19.31 -33.72 4.42
C ALA A 397 20.32 -34.03 3.31
N PRO A 398 21.10 -35.13 3.41
CA PRO A 398 21.96 -35.61 2.32
C PRO A 398 21.20 -35.83 1.02
N ALA A 399 21.89 -35.70 -0.10
CA ALA A 399 21.31 -35.93 -1.44
C ALA A 399 20.65 -37.31 -1.56
N GLY A 400 19.44 -37.36 -2.10
CA GLY A 400 18.66 -38.59 -2.27
C GLY A 400 17.87 -39.04 -1.03
N SER A 401 17.92 -38.29 0.09
CA SER A 401 17.12 -38.59 1.28
C SER A 401 15.62 -38.36 1.01
N THR A 402 14.78 -39.24 1.53
CA THR A 402 13.34 -39.05 1.55
C THR A 402 12.98 -37.93 2.52
N VAL A 403 11.94 -37.15 2.20
CA VAL A 403 11.47 -36.09 3.09
C VAL A 403 10.96 -36.73 4.40
N GLN A 404 11.36 -36.13 5.52
CA GLN A 404 10.86 -36.50 6.85
C GLN A 404 10.26 -35.27 7.52
N VAL A 405 9.09 -35.42 8.12
CA VAL A 405 8.43 -34.35 8.88
C VAL A 405 8.34 -34.77 10.33
N SER A 406 8.86 -33.93 11.22
CA SER A 406 8.64 -34.13 12.66
C SER A 406 7.68 -33.06 13.19
N VAL A 407 6.72 -33.50 14.03
CA VAL A 407 5.81 -32.63 14.77
C VAL A 407 6.01 -32.99 16.25
N GLY A 408 6.81 -32.19 16.94
CA GLY A 408 7.35 -32.59 18.25
C GLY A 408 8.12 -33.92 18.15
N ASP A 409 7.69 -34.92 18.92
CA ASP A 409 8.31 -36.24 18.95
C ASP A 409 7.81 -37.19 17.83
N VAL A 410 6.72 -36.83 17.13
CA VAL A 410 6.15 -37.65 16.05
C VAL A 410 6.92 -37.42 14.75
N LYS A 411 7.46 -38.51 14.18
CA LYS A 411 8.18 -38.46 12.89
C LYS A 411 7.37 -39.19 11.82
N LEU A 412 7.25 -38.56 10.66
CA LEU A 412 6.54 -39.06 9.50
C LEU A 412 7.48 -39.05 8.29
N ASP A 413 7.58 -40.19 7.59
CA ASP A 413 8.39 -40.32 6.39
C ASP A 413 7.51 -40.12 5.15
N GLY A 414 7.99 -39.29 4.19
CA GLY A 414 7.24 -38.95 3.00
C GLY A 414 6.13 -37.92 3.26
N PHE A 415 5.15 -37.86 2.35
CA PHE A 415 3.97 -37.00 2.46
C PHE A 415 2.72 -37.88 2.56
N ASP A 416 2.15 -37.92 3.74
CA ASP A 416 0.80 -38.45 4.01
C ASP A 416 -0.02 -37.36 4.69
N GLU A 417 -0.99 -36.79 3.97
CA GLU A 417 -1.81 -35.69 4.47
C GLU A 417 -2.61 -36.07 5.72
N ALA A 418 -3.16 -37.28 5.76
CA ALA A 418 -3.99 -37.72 6.89
C ALA A 418 -3.16 -37.91 8.15
N ALA A 419 -2.00 -38.57 8.04
CA ALA A 419 -1.06 -38.76 9.14
C ALA A 419 -0.51 -37.43 9.64
N LEU A 420 -0.12 -36.53 8.75
CA LEU A 420 0.39 -35.21 9.11
C LEU A 420 -0.67 -34.35 9.80
N ARG A 421 -1.91 -34.37 9.30
CA ARG A 421 -3.05 -33.66 9.93
C ARG A 421 -3.34 -34.24 11.33
N GLY A 422 -3.28 -35.54 11.48
CA GLY A 422 -3.43 -36.23 12.78
C GLY A 422 -2.35 -35.81 13.78
N ALA A 423 -1.07 -35.82 13.37
CA ALA A 423 0.06 -35.43 14.21
C ALA A 423 -0.05 -33.92 14.65
N ILE A 424 -0.43 -33.05 13.72
CA ILE A 424 -0.64 -31.62 13.98
C ILE A 424 -1.77 -31.40 15.00
N THR A 425 -2.88 -32.12 14.84
CA THR A 425 -4.02 -32.02 15.77
C THR A 425 -3.65 -32.56 17.17
N LEU A 426 -2.96 -33.67 17.25
CA LEU A 426 -2.46 -34.24 18.53
C LEU A 426 -1.46 -33.31 19.22
N ALA A 427 -0.65 -32.60 18.46
CA ALA A 427 0.30 -31.60 18.98
C ALA A 427 -0.38 -30.27 19.42
N GLY A 428 -1.70 -30.17 19.31
CA GLY A 428 -2.46 -29.02 19.80
C GLY A 428 -2.46 -27.80 18.88
N TYR A 429 -2.06 -27.96 17.63
CA TYR A 429 -2.15 -26.87 16.66
C TYR A 429 -3.61 -26.60 16.25
N PRO A 430 -4.13 -25.39 16.46
CA PRO A 430 -5.51 -25.07 16.12
C PRO A 430 -5.67 -24.88 14.60
N GLN A 431 -6.81 -25.27 14.06
CA GLN A 431 -7.18 -25.00 12.66
C GLN A 431 -7.59 -23.53 12.44
N GLN A 432 -8.12 -22.88 13.47
CA GLN A 432 -8.53 -21.47 13.49
C GLN A 432 -8.19 -20.87 14.86
N ALA A 433 -8.03 -19.55 14.89
CA ALA A 433 -7.85 -18.82 16.13
C ALA A 433 -9.11 -18.94 17.01
N ASP A 434 -8.92 -19.30 18.28
CA ASP A 434 -10.01 -19.33 19.24
C ASP A 434 -10.40 -17.91 19.65
N MET A 435 -11.61 -17.51 19.27
CA MET A 435 -12.14 -16.16 19.48
C MET A 435 -12.27 -15.77 20.96
N GLN A 436 -12.26 -16.75 21.88
CA GLN A 436 -12.33 -16.51 23.32
C GLN A 436 -10.95 -16.22 23.92
N GLN A 437 -9.88 -16.70 23.28
CA GLN A 437 -8.51 -16.53 23.75
C GLN A 437 -7.79 -15.30 23.15
N ILE A 438 -8.33 -14.68 22.10
CA ILE A 438 -7.69 -13.50 21.48
C ILE A 438 -7.85 -12.26 22.36
N ASN A 439 -6.76 -11.49 22.45
CA ASN A 439 -6.76 -10.20 23.15
C ASN A 439 -7.01 -9.06 22.14
N LYS A 440 -8.28 -8.79 21.81
CA LYS A 440 -8.69 -7.76 20.84
C LYS A 440 -8.13 -6.37 21.16
N PRO A 441 -8.19 -5.85 22.41
CA PRO A 441 -7.61 -4.54 22.74
C PRO A 441 -6.12 -4.45 22.45
N MET A 442 -5.35 -5.49 22.78
CA MET A 442 -3.90 -5.50 22.53
C MET A 442 -3.58 -5.57 21.03
N ILE A 443 -4.34 -6.36 20.26
CA ILE A 443 -4.19 -6.42 18.81
C ILE A 443 -4.44 -5.05 18.19
N VAL A 444 -5.52 -4.36 18.59
CA VAL A 444 -5.80 -2.99 18.15
C VAL A 444 -4.66 -2.04 18.51
N ALA A 445 -4.15 -2.10 19.75
CA ALA A 445 -3.04 -1.25 20.19
C ALA A 445 -1.77 -1.46 19.36
N LEU A 446 -1.43 -2.72 19.03
CA LEU A 446 -0.27 -3.06 18.22
C LEU A 446 -0.44 -2.58 16.76
N ILE A 447 -1.63 -2.75 16.17
CA ILE A 447 -1.92 -2.23 14.81
C ILE A 447 -1.89 -0.70 14.80
N VAL A 448 -2.46 -0.02 15.82
CA VAL A 448 -2.36 1.44 15.98
C VAL A 448 -0.90 1.87 16.07
N GLY A 449 -0.05 1.13 16.80
CA GLY A 449 1.39 1.36 16.85
C GLY A 449 2.06 1.31 15.46
N LEU A 450 1.71 0.32 14.64
CA LEU A 450 2.17 0.23 13.25
C LEU A 450 1.69 1.42 12.40
N ILE A 451 0.43 1.85 12.57
CA ILE A 451 -0.14 3.00 11.86
C ILE A 451 0.54 4.31 12.31
N ILE A 452 0.86 4.47 13.59
CA ILE A 452 1.62 5.63 14.11
C ILE A 452 3.00 5.69 13.46
N ILE A 453 3.74 4.59 13.41
CA ILE A 453 5.03 4.51 12.73
C ILE A 453 4.91 4.91 11.25
N SER A 454 3.90 4.38 10.57
CA SER A 454 3.60 4.74 9.18
C SER A 454 3.26 6.23 9.04
N ALA A 455 2.46 6.79 9.95
CA ALA A 455 2.08 8.20 9.95
C ALA A 455 3.27 9.15 10.17
N MET A 456 4.27 8.75 10.95
CA MET A 456 5.53 9.50 11.08
C MET A 456 6.28 9.60 9.74
N CYS A 457 6.24 8.53 8.95
CA CYS A 457 6.88 8.51 7.63
C CYS A 457 6.03 9.25 6.57
N TYR A 458 4.72 9.10 6.61
CA TYR A 458 3.82 9.55 5.55
C TYR A 458 3.29 10.97 5.78
N GLY A 459 3.08 11.41 7.03
CA GLY A 459 2.56 12.74 7.36
C GLY A 459 3.36 13.90 6.75
N PRO A 460 4.67 13.98 6.92
CA PRO A 460 5.52 15.04 6.35
C PRO A 460 5.82 14.88 4.85
N LEU A 461 5.52 13.73 4.25
CA LEU A 461 6.00 13.31 2.93
C LEU A 461 5.69 14.32 1.82
N ALA A 462 4.43 14.74 1.68
CA ALA A 462 4.02 15.60 0.57
C ALA A 462 4.69 16.97 0.63
N ALA A 463 4.79 17.59 1.82
CA ALA A 463 5.52 18.83 2.01
C ALA A 463 6.99 18.66 1.63
N LEU A 464 7.65 17.63 2.15
CA LEU A 464 9.05 17.32 1.87
C LEU A 464 9.31 17.12 0.38
N MET A 465 8.47 16.34 -0.31
CA MET A 465 8.62 16.08 -1.75
C MET A 465 8.45 17.35 -2.58
N VAL A 466 7.46 18.20 -2.28
CA VAL A 466 7.24 19.46 -2.98
C VAL A 466 8.40 20.45 -2.76
N GLU A 467 8.96 20.48 -1.55
CA GLU A 467 10.07 21.37 -1.15
C GLU A 467 11.42 20.95 -1.77
N LEU A 468 11.58 19.68 -2.22
CA LEU A 468 12.82 19.18 -2.82
C LEU A 468 13.01 19.63 -4.28
N PHE A 469 11.94 19.88 -5.04
CA PHE A 469 12.00 20.06 -6.49
C PHE A 469 11.58 21.46 -6.94
N PRO A 470 12.26 22.03 -7.98
CA PRO A 470 11.90 23.32 -8.57
C PRO A 470 10.49 23.29 -9.20
N THR A 471 9.75 24.40 -9.10
CA THR A 471 8.34 24.49 -9.54
C THR A 471 8.10 24.05 -10.97
N ARG A 472 9.05 24.33 -11.91
CA ARG A 472 8.92 24.05 -13.35
C ARG A 472 8.95 22.57 -13.73
N ILE A 473 9.52 21.70 -12.87
CA ILE A 473 9.64 20.25 -13.10
C ILE A 473 9.12 19.45 -11.89
N ARG A 474 8.51 20.11 -10.93
CA ARG A 474 8.13 19.55 -9.63
C ARG A 474 7.21 18.36 -9.78
N TYR A 475 6.15 18.49 -10.57
CA TYR A 475 5.17 17.42 -10.75
C TYR A 475 5.82 16.16 -11.34
N THR A 476 6.56 16.30 -12.44
CA THR A 476 7.28 15.20 -13.10
C THR A 476 8.32 14.57 -12.16
N SER A 477 9.14 15.40 -11.50
CA SER A 477 10.28 14.93 -10.69
C SER A 477 9.85 14.22 -9.41
N MET A 478 8.75 14.66 -8.74
CA MET A 478 8.30 14.05 -7.50
C MET A 478 7.40 12.83 -7.72
N SER A 479 6.65 12.80 -8.83
CA SER A 479 5.70 11.71 -9.09
C SER A 479 6.41 10.37 -9.33
N LEU A 480 7.49 10.36 -10.10
CA LEU A 480 8.19 9.11 -10.43
C LEU A 480 8.73 8.38 -9.18
N PRO A 481 9.54 9.00 -8.29
CA PRO A 481 10.05 8.32 -7.10
C PRO A 481 8.93 7.92 -6.13
N TYR A 482 7.85 8.71 -6.03
CA TYR A 482 6.69 8.36 -5.23
C TYR A 482 6.02 7.08 -5.75
N HIS A 483 5.78 6.98 -7.06
CA HIS A 483 5.08 5.82 -7.63
C HIS A 483 5.96 4.59 -7.77
N ILE A 484 7.27 4.73 -7.93
CA ILE A 484 8.21 3.60 -7.79
C ILE A 484 8.21 3.11 -6.33
N GLY A 485 8.31 4.01 -5.36
CA GLY A 485 8.25 3.67 -3.94
C GLY A 485 6.97 2.93 -3.58
N ASN A 486 5.81 3.56 -3.78
CA ASN A 486 4.52 2.99 -3.41
C ASN A 486 4.08 1.84 -4.32
N GLY A 487 4.42 1.88 -5.62
CA GLY A 487 4.05 0.85 -6.57
C GLY A 487 4.92 -0.41 -6.44
N TRP A 488 6.24 -0.25 -6.51
CA TRP A 488 7.14 -1.39 -6.55
C TRP A 488 7.57 -1.83 -5.14
N PHE A 489 8.11 -0.95 -4.32
CA PHE A 489 8.55 -1.35 -2.97
C PHE A 489 7.36 -1.66 -2.05
N GLY A 490 6.34 -0.81 -2.03
CA GLY A 490 5.15 -1.01 -1.20
C GLY A 490 4.20 -2.07 -1.77
N GLY A 491 3.86 -1.97 -3.06
CA GLY A 491 2.88 -2.83 -3.71
C GLY A 491 3.28 -4.31 -3.79
N PHE A 492 4.59 -4.60 -3.94
CA PHE A 492 5.09 -5.97 -3.91
C PHE A 492 5.35 -6.50 -2.49
N LEU A 493 5.26 -5.67 -1.44
CA LEU A 493 5.55 -6.11 -0.08
C LEU A 493 4.75 -7.35 0.33
N PRO A 494 3.41 -7.41 0.19
CA PRO A 494 2.67 -8.60 0.58
C PRO A 494 3.12 -9.86 -0.17
N THR A 495 3.36 -9.74 -1.47
CA THR A 495 3.75 -10.85 -2.33
C THR A 495 5.15 -11.37 -1.98
N VAL A 496 6.13 -10.47 -1.84
CA VAL A 496 7.52 -10.84 -1.52
C VAL A 496 7.61 -11.39 -0.10
N SER A 497 6.96 -10.74 0.88
CA SER A 497 6.95 -11.22 2.26
C SER A 497 6.29 -12.60 2.38
N PHE A 498 5.17 -12.83 1.68
CA PHE A 498 4.53 -14.13 1.65
C PHE A 498 5.43 -15.21 1.02
N ALA A 499 6.09 -14.90 -0.10
CA ALA A 499 7.04 -15.81 -0.74
C ALA A 499 8.21 -16.18 0.17
N LEU A 500 8.75 -15.22 0.93
CA LEU A 500 9.82 -15.46 1.91
C LEU A 500 9.37 -16.37 3.05
N VAL A 501 8.13 -16.19 3.55
CA VAL A 501 7.54 -17.10 4.55
C VAL A 501 7.37 -18.50 3.99
N VAL A 502 6.83 -18.63 2.79
CA VAL A 502 6.64 -19.96 2.14
C VAL A 502 7.97 -20.68 1.92
N TYR A 503 9.01 -19.91 1.54
CA TYR A 503 10.34 -20.46 1.29
C TYR A 503 10.99 -21.01 2.57
N THR A 504 10.89 -20.27 3.68
CA THR A 504 11.58 -20.60 4.93
C THR A 504 10.73 -21.43 5.91
N GLY A 505 9.40 -21.29 5.85
CA GLY A 505 8.47 -21.83 6.85
C GLY A 505 8.35 -20.96 8.11
N ASP A 506 9.21 -19.97 8.28
CA ASP A 506 9.12 -19.01 9.41
C ASP A 506 8.16 -17.88 9.02
N ILE A 507 7.02 -17.79 9.73
CA ILE A 507 6.00 -16.76 9.51
C ILE A 507 6.52 -15.34 9.70
N PHE A 508 7.63 -15.15 10.41
CA PHE A 508 8.27 -13.85 10.65
C PHE A 508 9.32 -13.51 9.60
N TYR A 509 9.79 -14.47 8.80
CA TYR A 509 10.88 -14.23 7.85
C TYR A 509 10.49 -13.21 6.77
N GLY A 510 9.21 -13.11 6.42
CA GLY A 510 8.69 -12.09 5.50
C GLY A 510 8.91 -10.66 5.97
N LEU A 511 9.12 -10.43 7.27
CA LEU A 511 9.40 -9.10 7.84
C LEU A 511 10.78 -8.56 7.46
N TRP A 512 11.71 -9.42 7.02
CA TRP A 512 13.01 -8.95 6.53
C TRP A 512 12.88 -8.02 5.34
N TYR A 513 11.86 -8.20 4.48
CA TYR A 513 11.64 -7.30 3.36
C TYR A 513 11.39 -5.84 3.82
N PRO A 514 10.37 -5.51 4.62
CA PRO A 514 10.17 -4.13 5.07
C PRO A 514 11.29 -3.62 5.98
N VAL A 515 11.90 -4.46 6.82
CA VAL A 515 12.99 -4.06 7.74
C VAL A 515 14.24 -3.66 6.96
N LEU A 516 14.64 -4.42 5.94
CA LEU A 516 15.80 -4.07 5.11
C LEU A 516 15.56 -2.78 4.33
N ILE A 517 14.37 -2.59 3.74
CA ILE A 517 14.06 -1.38 2.97
C ILE A 517 14.00 -0.16 3.89
N THR A 518 13.35 -0.24 5.06
CA THR A 518 13.32 0.88 6.01
C THR A 518 14.71 1.20 6.55
N GLY A 519 15.54 0.18 6.81
CA GLY A 519 16.93 0.34 7.22
C GLY A 519 17.80 1.05 6.16
N VAL A 520 17.69 0.64 4.89
CA VAL A 520 18.37 1.32 3.78
C VAL A 520 17.88 2.75 3.65
N SER A 521 16.55 2.99 3.71
CA SER A 521 15.98 4.33 3.63
C SER A 521 16.45 5.22 4.79
N LEU A 522 16.56 4.68 6.00
CA LEU A 522 17.09 5.38 7.16
C LEU A 522 18.54 5.81 6.92
N VAL A 523 19.41 4.90 6.50
CA VAL A 523 20.84 5.19 6.27
C VAL A 523 21.01 6.24 5.17
N VAL A 524 20.36 6.04 4.01
CA VAL A 524 20.41 7.00 2.88
C VAL A 524 19.82 8.36 3.30
N GLY A 525 18.73 8.35 4.07
CA GLY A 525 18.09 9.57 4.55
C GLY A 525 18.95 10.36 5.55
N MET A 526 19.61 9.66 6.48
CA MET A 526 20.51 10.32 7.43
C MET A 526 21.70 10.99 6.72
N ILE A 527 22.27 10.36 5.69
CA ILE A 527 23.47 10.84 4.99
C ILE A 527 23.13 11.88 3.91
N CYS A 528 22.13 11.60 3.06
CA CYS A 528 21.91 12.35 1.82
C CYS A 528 20.74 13.33 1.87
N LEU A 529 19.72 13.10 2.72
CA LEU A 529 18.54 13.95 2.76
C LEU A 529 18.83 15.24 3.54
N ARG A 530 18.55 16.39 2.94
CA ARG A 530 18.59 17.69 3.60
C ARG A 530 17.25 18.03 4.24
N GLU A 531 17.28 18.86 5.30
CA GLU A 531 16.06 19.44 5.87
C GLU A 531 15.49 20.50 4.92
N THR A 532 14.15 20.50 4.77
CA THR A 532 13.48 21.38 3.79
C THR A 532 12.47 22.35 4.41
N LYS A 533 12.24 22.29 5.72
CA LYS A 533 11.21 23.05 6.44
C LYS A 533 11.12 24.54 6.07
N ASN A 534 12.24 25.19 5.80
CA ASN A 534 12.31 26.65 5.59
C ASN A 534 12.51 27.03 4.11
N ILE A 535 12.35 26.10 3.16
CA ILE A 535 12.55 26.38 1.75
C ILE A 535 11.42 27.25 1.21
N ASP A 536 11.81 28.37 0.56
CA ASP A 536 10.89 29.23 -0.19
C ASP A 536 10.66 28.65 -1.59
N LEU A 537 9.40 28.27 -1.88
CA LEU A 537 9.04 27.66 -3.17
C LEU A 537 9.09 28.65 -4.34
N ASP A 538 9.04 29.94 -4.08
CA ASP A 538 9.10 31.00 -5.12
C ASP A 538 10.53 31.27 -5.59
N LYS A 539 11.53 30.86 -4.80
CA LYS A 539 12.96 31.04 -5.09
C LYS A 539 13.64 29.79 -5.65
N ASN A 540 12.93 28.65 -5.67
CA ASN A 540 13.44 27.35 -6.16
C ASN A 540 13.05 27.08 -7.61
#